data_e4f52883e68b67ef785f0531bb78d571
#
_entry.id   e4f52883e68b67ef785f0531bb78d571
#
_cell.length_a   1.000
_cell.length_b   1.000
_cell.length_c   1.000
_cell.angle_alpha   90.00
_cell.angle_beta   90.00
_cell.angle_gamma   90.00
#
_symmetry.space_group_name_H-M   'P 1'
#
loop_
_entity.id
_entity.type
_entity.pdbx_description
1 polymer ?
#
loop_
_entity_poly.entity_id
_entity_poly.type
_entity_poly.pdbx_seq_one_letter_code
_entity_poly.pdbx_strand_id
1 'polypeptide(L)'
;MTSDLFNTDCLDYMKSLPDKSFDLSIADPPFGVSYARGKNGWGVCDNRPSLDDVKWDSKIPDKEFFDELLRVSESVIIWGGNYYTHLLPVSKCWIVWDKCDGTTNKSVFADAELAWTNMTKVVRIFRLRQMGFISDTKDEMRIHPTQKPTELYVWLLKNYAKEGDRIFDPMTGSGSSRIAAYKMGFDFVGCELDKTYYEKSIERFNLECLGEIKLKDGLIAKQLTLF
;
A
#
# COMPACT_ATOMS: atom_id res chain seq x y z
N MET A 1 4.23 7.48 -19.76
CA MET A 1 3.96 6.82 -18.47
C MET A 1 5.24 6.19 -17.99
N THR A 2 5.71 6.58 -16.81
CA THR A 2 6.87 6.02 -16.11
C THR A 2 6.39 5.20 -14.92
N SER A 3 7.17 4.22 -14.45
CA SER A 3 6.81 3.39 -13.29
C SER A 3 8.09 3.01 -12.56
N ASP A 4 8.58 3.95 -11.75
CA ASP A 4 9.87 3.85 -11.07
C ASP A 4 9.70 3.34 -9.65
N LEU A 5 10.54 2.40 -9.24
CA LEU A 5 10.59 1.89 -7.89
C LEU A 5 12.03 1.90 -7.39
N PHE A 6 12.26 2.48 -6.21
CA PHE A 6 13.58 2.64 -5.61
C PHE A 6 13.71 1.82 -4.32
N ASN A 7 14.81 1.07 -4.19
CA ASN A 7 15.16 0.43 -2.91
C ASN A 7 15.92 1.46 -2.05
N THR A 8 15.18 2.26 -1.30
CA THR A 8 15.74 3.37 -0.50
C THR A 8 14.84 3.71 0.67
N ASP A 9 15.39 4.44 1.64
CA ASP A 9 14.59 5.10 2.66
C ASP A 9 13.73 6.20 2.03
N CYS A 10 12.42 6.15 2.28
CA CYS A 10 11.48 7.10 1.69
C CYS A 10 11.64 8.52 2.25
N LEU A 11 12.08 8.67 3.52
CA LEU A 11 12.31 9.99 4.12
C LEU A 11 13.51 10.69 3.47
N ASP A 12 14.62 9.96 3.26
CA ASP A 12 15.79 10.48 2.56
C ASP A 12 15.45 10.85 1.11
N TYR A 13 14.65 9.99 0.45
CA TYR A 13 14.17 10.27 -0.90
C TYR A 13 13.32 11.54 -0.96
N MET A 14 12.31 11.67 -0.07
CA MET A 14 11.44 12.85 -0.02
C MET A 14 12.22 14.13 0.25
N LYS A 15 13.21 14.12 1.17
CA LYS A 15 14.07 15.27 1.47
C LYS A 15 14.87 15.76 0.26
N SER A 16 15.15 14.90 -0.70
CA SER A 16 15.87 15.28 -1.92
C SER A 16 15.01 15.97 -2.98
N LEU A 17 13.68 15.98 -2.80
CA LEU A 17 12.72 16.46 -3.77
C LEU A 17 12.25 17.88 -3.49
N PRO A 18 11.91 18.66 -4.53
CA PRO A 18 11.17 19.91 -4.38
C PRO A 18 9.79 19.71 -3.77
N ASP A 19 9.21 20.81 -3.25
CA ASP A 19 7.81 20.84 -2.83
C ASP A 19 6.90 20.47 -4.00
N LYS A 20 5.80 19.77 -3.69
CA LYS A 20 4.76 19.43 -4.67
C LYS A 20 5.26 18.69 -5.91
N SER A 21 6.22 17.77 -5.70
CA SER A 21 6.76 16.90 -6.73
C SER A 21 5.76 15.84 -7.24
N PHE A 22 4.69 15.61 -6.47
CA PHE A 22 3.64 14.62 -6.77
C PHE A 22 2.24 15.22 -6.62
N ASP A 23 1.32 14.79 -7.49
CA ASP A 23 -0.07 15.23 -7.44
C ASP A 23 -0.88 14.47 -6.39
N LEU A 24 -0.63 13.16 -6.26
CA LEU A 24 -1.26 12.31 -5.27
C LEU A 24 -0.27 11.32 -4.67
N SER A 25 -0.14 11.33 -3.35
CA SER A 25 0.56 10.29 -2.61
C SER A 25 -0.41 9.40 -1.86
N ILE A 26 -0.15 8.08 -1.91
CA ILE A 26 -0.92 7.06 -1.18
C ILE A 26 0.06 6.28 -0.33
N ALA A 27 0.01 6.47 0.99
CA ALA A 27 0.92 5.87 1.95
C ALA A 27 0.21 4.84 2.83
N ASP A 28 0.89 3.73 3.12
CA ASP A 28 0.47 2.70 4.08
C ASP A 28 1.59 2.48 5.11
N PRO A 29 1.83 3.45 6.01
CA PRO A 29 2.93 3.35 6.97
C PRO A 29 2.64 2.31 8.06
N PRO A 30 3.67 1.81 8.77
CA PRO A 30 3.51 0.92 9.91
C PRO A 30 2.60 1.51 10.98
N PHE A 31 1.67 0.71 11.50
CA PHE A 31 0.70 1.16 12.52
C PHE A 31 1.24 1.08 13.95
N GLY A 32 2.43 0.49 14.15
CA GLY A 32 3.02 0.31 15.47
C GLY A 32 2.31 -0.75 16.34
N VAL A 33 1.46 -1.57 15.73
CA VAL A 33 0.67 -2.58 16.45
C VAL A 33 1.41 -3.90 16.65
N SER A 34 2.65 -4.00 16.14
CA SER A 34 3.47 -5.22 16.22
C SER A 34 2.71 -6.45 15.74
N TYR A 35 2.12 -6.40 14.56
CA TYR A 35 1.24 -7.42 13.98
C TYR A 35 1.78 -8.86 14.10
N ALA A 36 3.10 -9.02 14.11
CA ALA A 36 3.76 -10.31 14.26
C ALA A 36 3.96 -10.77 15.71
N ARG A 37 3.71 -9.94 16.71
CA ARG A 37 3.84 -10.34 18.13
C ARG A 37 2.64 -11.16 18.60
N GLY A 38 2.36 -12.28 17.94
CA GLY A 38 1.31 -13.23 18.30
C GLY A 38 1.53 -13.95 19.64
N LYS A 39 2.02 -13.27 20.69
CA LYS A 39 2.11 -13.84 22.06
C LYS A 39 0.80 -13.79 22.86
N ASN A 40 -0.21 -13.11 22.37
CA ASN A 40 -1.48 -12.93 23.10
C ASN A 40 -2.69 -13.59 22.41
N GLY A 41 -2.54 -14.88 22.00
CA GLY A 41 -3.72 -15.73 21.80
C GLY A 41 -4.55 -15.51 20.52
N TRP A 42 -4.10 -14.72 19.57
CA TRP A 42 -4.84 -14.43 18.36
C TRP A 42 -4.33 -15.29 17.19
N GLY A 43 -5.04 -16.38 16.93
CA GLY A 43 -4.95 -17.27 15.77
C GLY A 43 -3.53 -17.54 15.22
N VAL A 44 -2.86 -18.56 15.72
CA VAL A 44 -1.59 -19.06 15.19
C VAL A 44 -1.85 -19.73 13.84
N CYS A 45 -1.34 -19.15 12.74
CA CYS A 45 -1.09 -19.90 11.51
C CYS A 45 0.38 -20.26 11.50
N ASP A 46 0.72 -21.55 11.39
CA ASP A 46 2.09 -22.09 11.45
C ASP A 46 3.05 -21.60 10.35
N ASN A 47 2.56 -20.84 9.37
CA ASN A 47 3.33 -20.30 8.24
C ASN A 47 3.55 -18.77 8.31
N ARG A 48 3.57 -18.18 9.51
CA ARG A 48 3.89 -16.74 9.64
C ARG A 48 5.40 -16.53 9.55
N PRO A 49 5.84 -15.37 9.00
CA PRO A 49 7.23 -14.97 9.09
C PRO A 49 7.68 -14.96 10.55
N SER A 50 8.95 -15.27 10.81
CA SER A 50 9.52 -15.26 12.16
C SER A 50 9.38 -13.83 12.77
N LEU A 51 9.37 -13.74 14.12
CA LEU A 51 9.28 -12.46 14.84
C LEU A 51 10.41 -11.48 14.49
N ASP A 52 11.53 -12.01 13.97
CA ASP A 52 12.67 -11.23 13.52
C ASP A 52 12.44 -10.59 12.15
N ASP A 53 11.50 -11.13 11.35
CA ASP A 53 11.20 -10.68 9.99
C ASP A 53 10.20 -9.49 9.95
N VAL A 54 9.59 -9.09 11.08
CA VAL A 54 8.52 -8.10 11.14
C VAL A 54 8.85 -6.94 12.09
N LYS A 55 10.11 -6.53 12.14
CA LYS A 55 10.56 -5.38 12.96
C LYS A 55 10.00 -4.04 12.45
N TRP A 56 9.65 -3.96 11.18
CA TRP A 56 9.15 -2.74 10.55
C TRP A 56 7.82 -2.22 11.15
N ASP A 57 6.92 -3.07 11.68
CA ASP A 57 5.65 -2.66 12.30
C ASP A 57 5.75 -2.44 13.82
N SER A 58 6.94 -2.27 14.36
CA SER A 58 7.14 -2.06 15.81
C SER A 58 6.98 -0.61 16.26
N LYS A 59 7.04 0.34 15.33
CA LYS A 59 6.97 1.78 15.55
C LYS A 59 6.18 2.46 14.45
N ILE A 60 5.41 3.48 14.82
CA ILE A 60 4.85 4.44 13.83
C ILE A 60 5.96 5.35 13.33
N PRO A 61 5.84 5.91 12.11
CA PRO A 61 6.76 6.93 11.64
C PRO A 61 6.76 8.17 12.53
N ASP A 62 7.89 8.85 12.58
CA ASP A 62 8.02 10.13 13.27
C ASP A 62 7.29 11.25 12.51
N LYS A 63 7.03 12.37 13.21
CA LYS A 63 6.33 13.53 12.61
C LYS A 63 6.99 14.02 11.32
N GLU A 64 8.31 13.95 11.23
CA GLU A 64 9.08 14.39 10.06
C GLU A 64 8.64 13.65 8.77
N PHE A 65 8.34 12.36 8.85
CA PHE A 65 7.82 11.61 7.70
C PHE A 65 6.52 12.21 7.17
N PHE A 66 5.57 12.53 8.06
CA PHE A 66 4.30 13.11 7.65
C PHE A 66 4.45 14.53 7.12
N ASP A 67 5.34 15.33 7.71
CA ASP A 67 5.63 16.69 7.26
C ASP A 67 6.23 16.68 5.84
N GLU A 68 7.20 15.80 5.59
CA GLU A 68 7.81 15.64 4.27
C GLU A 68 6.82 15.10 3.23
N LEU A 69 6.00 14.11 3.60
CA LEU A 69 4.97 13.57 2.70
C LEU A 69 3.96 14.66 2.27
N LEU A 70 3.54 15.52 3.21
CA LEU A 70 2.67 16.67 2.94
C LEU A 70 3.37 17.75 2.12
N ARG A 71 4.68 17.93 2.30
CA ARG A 71 5.48 18.91 1.55
C ARG A 71 5.62 18.53 0.10
N VAL A 72 5.98 17.27 -0.18
CA VAL A 72 6.27 16.81 -1.55
C VAL A 72 5.00 16.50 -2.37
N SER A 73 3.80 16.51 -1.76
CA SER A 73 2.56 16.09 -2.40
C SER A 73 1.47 17.16 -2.34
N GLU A 74 0.69 17.31 -3.42
CA GLU A 74 -0.51 18.16 -3.42
C GLU A 74 -1.62 17.50 -2.60
N SER A 75 -1.95 16.27 -2.92
CA SER A 75 -2.96 15.45 -2.26
C SER A 75 -2.32 14.24 -1.61
N VAL A 76 -2.81 13.89 -0.41
CA VAL A 76 -2.25 12.77 0.36
C VAL A 76 -3.39 11.90 0.91
N ILE A 77 -3.22 10.59 0.80
CA ILE A 77 -4.03 9.55 1.44
C ILE A 77 -3.10 8.71 2.33
N ILE A 78 -3.43 8.60 3.62
CA ILE A 78 -2.60 7.86 4.59
C ILE A 78 -3.47 6.80 5.27
N TRP A 79 -3.24 5.53 4.96
CA TRP A 79 -3.87 4.41 5.64
C TRP A 79 -3.45 4.34 7.11
N GLY A 80 -4.33 3.84 7.97
CA GLY A 80 -4.07 3.83 9.41
C GLY A 80 -4.11 5.21 10.06
N GLY A 81 -4.76 6.20 9.44
CA GLY A 81 -4.81 7.59 9.93
C GLY A 81 -5.28 7.73 11.37
N ASN A 82 -6.07 6.78 11.88
CA ASN A 82 -6.52 6.71 13.27
C ASN A 82 -5.36 6.45 14.27
N TYR A 83 -4.24 5.87 13.84
CA TYR A 83 -3.05 5.68 14.68
C TYR A 83 -2.17 6.93 14.77
N TYR A 84 -2.35 7.87 13.83
CA TYR A 84 -1.49 9.07 13.65
C TYR A 84 -2.22 10.38 13.93
N THR A 85 -3.38 10.38 14.55
CA THR A 85 -4.21 11.57 14.76
C THR A 85 -3.50 12.72 15.49
N HIS A 86 -2.50 12.40 16.31
CA HIS A 86 -1.68 13.39 17.03
C HIS A 86 -0.53 13.97 16.18
N LEU A 87 -0.26 13.39 15.00
CA LEU A 87 0.81 13.82 14.07
C LEU A 87 0.24 14.47 12.80
N LEU A 88 -1.04 14.24 12.51
CA LEU A 88 -1.72 14.71 11.31
C LEU A 88 -2.62 15.91 11.61
N PRO A 89 -2.75 16.86 10.66
CA PRO A 89 -3.72 17.93 10.78
C PRO A 89 -5.16 17.41 10.86
N VAL A 90 -6.07 18.22 11.40
CA VAL A 90 -7.51 17.90 11.40
C VAL A 90 -8.00 17.77 9.96
N SER A 91 -8.70 16.66 9.65
CA SER A 91 -9.29 16.43 8.34
C SER A 91 -10.78 16.10 8.43
N LYS A 92 -11.54 16.63 7.45
CA LYS A 92 -12.96 16.31 7.23
C LYS A 92 -13.16 15.19 6.23
N CYS A 93 -12.12 14.82 5.48
CA CYS A 93 -12.16 13.82 4.43
C CYS A 93 -11.45 12.54 4.89
N TRP A 94 -12.23 11.52 5.17
CA TRP A 94 -11.73 10.19 5.50
C TRP A 94 -12.23 9.17 4.50
N ILE A 95 -11.45 8.13 4.31
CA ILE A 95 -11.82 6.98 3.49
C ILE A 95 -11.90 5.77 4.42
N VAL A 96 -12.96 5.01 4.29
CA VAL A 96 -13.19 3.77 5.05
C VAL A 96 -13.11 2.61 4.08
N TRP A 97 -12.21 1.66 4.34
CA TRP A 97 -12.26 0.37 3.69
C TRP A 97 -13.00 -0.62 4.59
N ASP A 98 -14.24 -0.92 4.23
CA ASP A 98 -15.06 -1.95 4.86
C ASP A 98 -14.59 -3.32 4.34
N LYS A 99 -13.98 -4.10 5.24
CA LYS A 99 -13.39 -5.41 4.95
C LYS A 99 -14.38 -6.55 5.13
N CYS A 100 -15.57 -6.25 5.65
CA CYS A 100 -16.63 -7.20 5.97
C CYS A 100 -17.77 -7.17 4.97
N ASP A 101 -17.77 -6.23 4.01
CA ASP A 101 -18.85 -6.03 3.04
C ASP A 101 -20.23 -5.86 3.70
N GLY A 102 -20.27 -5.06 4.77
CA GLY A 102 -21.51 -4.80 5.53
C GLY A 102 -21.99 -5.95 6.41
N THR A 103 -21.25 -7.05 6.50
CA THR A 103 -21.57 -8.16 7.40
C THR A 103 -20.87 -7.97 8.75
N THR A 104 -21.41 -8.55 9.82
CA THR A 104 -20.75 -8.54 11.13
C THR A 104 -19.61 -9.55 11.16
N ASN A 105 -18.42 -9.08 11.52
CA ASN A 105 -17.28 -9.95 11.76
C ASN A 105 -17.28 -10.40 13.23
N LYS A 106 -17.16 -11.72 13.45
CA LYS A 106 -16.95 -12.28 14.81
C LYS A 106 -15.47 -12.56 15.08
N SER A 107 -14.59 -12.16 14.16
CA SER A 107 -13.14 -12.34 14.33
C SER A 107 -12.54 -11.19 15.12
N VAL A 108 -11.28 -11.37 15.46
CA VAL A 108 -10.46 -10.37 16.16
C VAL A 108 -9.81 -9.33 15.25
N PHE A 109 -10.01 -9.47 13.94
CA PHE A 109 -9.50 -8.51 12.97
C PHE A 109 -10.44 -7.31 12.87
N ALA A 110 -9.88 -6.14 12.59
CA ALA A 110 -10.67 -4.94 12.39
C ALA A 110 -11.64 -5.10 11.20
N ASP A 111 -12.88 -4.67 11.42
CA ASP A 111 -13.94 -4.70 10.39
C ASP A 111 -13.65 -3.73 9.25
N ALA A 112 -12.91 -2.65 9.55
CA ALA A 112 -12.57 -1.62 8.59
C ALA A 112 -11.17 -1.06 8.83
N GLU A 113 -10.59 -0.47 7.80
CA GLU A 113 -9.40 0.39 7.89
C GLU A 113 -9.76 1.81 7.48
N LEU A 114 -9.11 2.78 8.15
CA LEU A 114 -9.36 4.19 7.93
C LEU A 114 -8.17 4.84 7.25
N ALA A 115 -8.42 5.62 6.19
CA ALA A 115 -7.40 6.48 5.63
C ALA A 115 -7.74 7.96 5.87
N TRP A 116 -6.77 8.69 6.38
CA TRP A 116 -6.78 10.14 6.50
C TRP A 116 -6.42 10.78 5.16
N THR A 117 -6.99 11.94 4.85
CA THR A 117 -6.57 12.72 3.69
C THR A 117 -6.49 14.22 4.03
N ASN A 118 -5.64 14.97 3.30
CA ASN A 118 -5.60 16.43 3.37
C ASN A 118 -6.64 17.11 2.47
N MET A 119 -7.49 16.35 1.78
CA MET A 119 -8.43 16.87 0.79
C MET A 119 -9.70 17.42 1.44
N THR A 120 -10.38 18.32 0.74
CA THR A 120 -11.69 18.87 1.14
C THR A 120 -12.82 18.13 0.44
N LYS A 121 -12.92 16.81 0.66
CA LYS A 121 -13.99 15.97 0.12
C LYS A 121 -14.82 15.37 1.27
N VAL A 122 -15.91 14.69 0.93
CA VAL A 122 -16.75 13.97 1.90
C VAL A 122 -16.17 12.59 2.20
N VAL A 123 -16.53 12.03 3.35
CA VAL A 123 -16.19 10.63 3.72
C VAL A 123 -16.75 9.67 2.67
N ARG A 124 -15.94 8.69 2.28
CA ARG A 124 -16.32 7.64 1.33
C ARG A 124 -15.99 6.26 1.88
N ILE A 125 -16.77 5.28 1.48
CA ILE A 125 -16.60 3.87 1.86
C ILE A 125 -16.30 3.06 0.60
N PHE A 126 -15.22 2.29 0.65
CA PHE A 126 -14.90 1.23 -0.29
C PHE A 126 -15.22 -0.12 0.38
N ARG A 127 -15.88 -1.04 -0.33
CA ARG A 127 -16.22 -2.37 0.18
C ARG A 127 -15.53 -3.44 -0.64
N LEU A 128 -14.75 -4.26 0.04
CA LEU A 128 -14.11 -5.44 -0.54
C LEU A 128 -13.70 -6.36 0.61
N ARG A 129 -14.21 -7.59 0.62
CA ARG A 129 -13.89 -8.54 1.70
C ARG A 129 -12.43 -8.96 1.66
N GLN A 130 -11.76 -8.78 2.80
CA GLN A 130 -10.42 -9.29 3.02
C GLN A 130 -10.21 -9.55 4.52
N MET A 131 -10.53 -10.76 4.95
CA MET A 131 -10.44 -11.18 6.35
C MET A 131 -9.69 -12.51 6.43
N GLY A 132 -8.41 -12.46 6.74
CA GLY A 132 -7.59 -13.66 6.86
C GLY A 132 -7.59 -14.49 5.56
N PHE A 133 -8.23 -15.66 5.58
CA PHE A 133 -8.35 -16.54 4.42
C PHE A 133 -9.54 -16.22 3.50
N ILE A 134 -10.46 -15.36 3.93
CA ILE A 134 -11.60 -14.93 3.14
C ILE A 134 -11.19 -13.67 2.39
N SER A 135 -11.06 -13.79 1.07
CA SER A 135 -10.74 -12.65 0.19
C SER A 135 -11.52 -12.78 -1.10
N ASP A 136 -12.05 -11.65 -1.57
CA ASP A 136 -12.67 -11.56 -2.90
C ASP A 136 -11.61 -11.51 -4.01
N THR A 137 -10.33 -11.24 -3.65
CA THR A 137 -9.18 -11.21 -4.57
C THR A 137 -8.36 -12.50 -4.52
N LYS A 138 -9.01 -13.65 -4.73
CA LYS A 138 -8.37 -14.98 -4.58
C LYS A 138 -7.21 -15.24 -5.54
N ASP A 139 -7.23 -14.61 -6.69
CA ASP A 139 -6.24 -14.80 -7.76
C ASP A 139 -5.06 -13.82 -7.66
N GLU A 140 -5.08 -12.90 -6.69
CA GLU A 140 -4.00 -11.94 -6.50
C GLU A 140 -2.81 -12.60 -5.77
N MET A 141 -1.62 -12.53 -6.39
CA MET A 141 -0.40 -13.05 -5.77
C MET A 141 -0.10 -12.30 -4.47
N ARG A 142 -0.08 -13.02 -3.34
CA ARG A 142 0.20 -12.45 -2.03
C ARG A 142 1.65 -12.63 -1.67
N ILE A 143 2.40 -11.54 -1.59
CA ILE A 143 3.84 -11.52 -1.28
C ILE A 143 4.18 -10.78 0.02
N HIS A 144 3.20 -10.04 0.59
CA HIS A 144 3.38 -9.27 1.82
C HIS A 144 2.27 -9.61 2.84
N PRO A 145 2.56 -9.72 4.15
CA PRO A 145 1.58 -10.15 5.16
C PRO A 145 0.39 -9.18 5.31
N THR A 146 0.63 -7.88 5.14
CA THR A 146 -0.40 -6.83 5.21
C THR A 146 -0.76 -6.26 3.84
N GLN A 147 -0.55 -7.03 2.78
CA GLN A 147 -0.85 -6.60 1.41
C GLN A 147 -2.27 -6.10 1.25
N LYS A 148 -2.41 -4.86 0.81
CA LYS A 148 -3.68 -4.31 0.37
C LYS A 148 -4.00 -4.74 -1.06
N PRO A 149 -5.28 -4.98 -1.40
CA PRO A 149 -5.67 -5.41 -2.74
C PRO A 149 -5.44 -4.33 -3.80
N THR A 150 -5.09 -4.74 -5.01
CA THR A 150 -4.89 -3.83 -6.14
C THR A 150 -6.18 -3.07 -6.47
N GLU A 151 -7.35 -3.70 -6.32
CA GLU A 151 -8.67 -3.09 -6.54
C GLU A 151 -8.93 -1.88 -5.63
N LEU A 152 -8.41 -1.90 -4.40
CA LEU A 152 -8.48 -0.76 -3.50
C LEU A 152 -7.76 0.45 -4.09
N TYR A 153 -6.55 0.25 -4.60
CA TYR A 153 -5.78 1.32 -5.23
C TYR A 153 -6.41 1.79 -6.55
N VAL A 154 -6.95 0.87 -7.35
CA VAL A 154 -7.73 1.24 -8.56
C VAL A 154 -8.91 2.12 -8.19
N TRP A 155 -9.65 1.79 -7.12
CA TRP A 155 -10.75 2.61 -6.65
C TRP A 155 -10.28 3.98 -6.14
N LEU A 156 -9.16 4.03 -5.41
CA LEU A 156 -8.57 5.30 -4.95
C LEU A 156 -8.19 6.19 -6.13
N LEU A 157 -7.49 5.67 -7.12
CA LEU A 157 -7.07 6.41 -8.28
C LEU A 157 -8.27 6.93 -9.10
N LYS A 158 -9.31 6.12 -9.30
CA LYS A 158 -10.56 6.55 -9.98
C LYS A 158 -11.27 7.70 -9.29
N ASN A 159 -11.20 7.81 -7.96
CA ASN A 159 -11.95 8.80 -7.18
C ASN A 159 -11.13 10.04 -6.80
N TYR A 160 -9.80 9.91 -6.77
CA TYR A 160 -8.93 10.94 -6.19
C TYR A 160 -7.82 11.41 -7.10
N ALA A 161 -7.43 10.65 -8.13
CA ALA A 161 -6.48 11.09 -9.16
C ALA A 161 -7.18 11.67 -10.39
N LYS A 162 -6.45 12.43 -11.19
CA LYS A 162 -6.85 12.98 -12.49
C LYS A 162 -5.89 12.46 -13.56
N GLU A 163 -6.32 12.45 -14.80
CA GLU A 163 -5.46 12.14 -15.95
C GLU A 163 -4.20 13.02 -15.93
N GLY A 164 -3.04 12.38 -16.07
CA GLY A 164 -1.74 13.04 -16.04
C GLY A 164 -1.13 13.22 -14.65
N ASP A 165 -1.85 12.89 -13.57
CA ASP A 165 -1.31 12.96 -12.21
C ASP A 165 -0.11 12.01 -12.04
N ARG A 166 0.89 12.47 -11.29
CA ARG A 166 2.03 11.68 -10.86
C ARG A 166 1.78 11.12 -9.46
N ILE A 167 1.76 9.79 -9.36
CA ILE A 167 1.42 9.07 -8.13
C ILE A 167 2.69 8.69 -7.37
N PHE A 168 2.67 8.85 -6.05
CA PHE A 168 3.77 8.45 -5.17
C PHE A 168 3.30 7.50 -4.07
N ASP A 169 4.07 6.44 -3.84
CA ASP A 169 3.91 5.55 -2.70
C ASP A 169 5.24 5.44 -1.95
N PRO A 170 5.36 6.05 -0.75
CA PRO A 170 6.61 6.04 0.00
C PRO A 170 6.96 4.68 0.59
N MET A 171 6.00 3.74 0.70
CA MET A 171 6.18 2.44 1.34
C MET A 171 5.45 1.36 0.56
N THR A 172 5.95 1.06 -0.63
CA THR A 172 5.28 0.29 -1.69
C THR A 172 4.92 -1.15 -1.29
N GLY A 173 5.72 -1.78 -0.42
CA GLY A 173 5.50 -3.13 0.07
C GLY A 173 5.34 -4.15 -1.05
N SER A 174 4.12 -4.63 -1.24
CA SER A 174 3.79 -5.63 -2.28
C SER A 174 3.68 -5.09 -3.71
N GLY A 175 3.69 -3.76 -3.90
CA GLY A 175 3.55 -3.13 -5.22
C GLY A 175 2.11 -3.02 -5.73
N SER A 176 1.08 -3.24 -4.92
CA SER A 176 -0.32 -3.13 -5.36
C SER A 176 -0.67 -1.74 -5.90
N SER A 177 -0.15 -0.67 -5.27
CA SER A 177 -0.30 0.71 -5.73
C SER A 177 0.35 0.94 -7.10
N ARG A 178 1.57 0.41 -7.30
CA ARG A 178 2.31 0.48 -8.56
C ARG A 178 1.57 -0.22 -9.69
N ILE A 179 1.06 -1.44 -9.43
CA ILE A 179 0.29 -2.22 -10.41
C ILE A 179 -0.98 -1.48 -10.80
N ALA A 180 -1.72 -0.93 -9.82
CA ALA A 180 -2.92 -0.14 -10.09
C ALA A 180 -2.61 1.10 -10.93
N ALA A 181 -1.58 1.87 -10.57
CA ALA A 181 -1.16 3.06 -11.31
C ALA A 181 -0.79 2.73 -12.76
N TYR A 182 0.00 1.67 -12.97
CA TYR A 182 0.37 1.20 -14.30
C TYR A 182 -0.85 0.80 -15.15
N LYS A 183 -1.74 -0.05 -14.60
CA LYS A 183 -2.95 -0.50 -15.30
C LYS A 183 -3.91 0.65 -15.65
N MET A 184 -3.83 1.76 -14.92
CA MET A 184 -4.66 2.95 -15.15
C MET A 184 -3.96 4.07 -15.94
N GLY A 185 -2.70 3.89 -16.34
CA GLY A 185 -1.97 4.84 -17.19
C GLY A 185 -1.39 6.04 -16.46
N PHE A 186 -1.18 5.95 -15.13
CA PHE A 186 -0.54 7.00 -14.34
C PHE A 186 0.97 6.87 -14.31
N ASP A 187 1.69 7.99 -14.24
CA ASP A 187 3.09 8.01 -13.84
C ASP A 187 3.20 7.66 -12.35
N PHE A 188 4.14 6.78 -12.01
CA PHE A 188 4.29 6.26 -10.67
C PHE A 188 5.74 6.32 -10.19
N VAL A 189 5.90 6.70 -8.93
CA VAL A 189 7.16 6.58 -8.19
C VAL A 189 6.87 5.88 -6.87
N GLY A 190 7.73 4.93 -6.49
CA GLY A 190 7.63 4.24 -5.20
C GLY A 190 8.98 4.06 -4.53
N CYS A 191 8.96 3.95 -3.19
CA CYS A 191 10.09 3.56 -2.37
C CYS A 191 9.76 2.27 -1.60
N GLU A 192 10.75 1.40 -1.43
CA GLU A 192 10.68 0.22 -0.58
C GLU A 192 12.04 0.04 0.10
N LEU A 193 12.04 0.02 1.43
CA LEU A 193 13.27 -0.09 2.21
C LEU A 193 13.78 -1.54 2.27
N ASP A 194 12.85 -2.49 2.47
CA ASP A 194 13.20 -3.91 2.55
C ASP A 194 13.53 -4.46 1.17
N LYS A 195 14.79 -4.87 1.00
CA LYS A 195 15.28 -5.41 -0.28
C LYS A 195 14.49 -6.63 -0.75
N THR A 196 14.05 -7.47 0.16
CA THR A 196 13.29 -8.68 -0.18
C THR A 196 11.92 -8.35 -0.75
N TYR A 197 11.21 -7.39 -0.12
CA TYR A 197 9.93 -6.92 -0.63
C TYR A 197 10.08 -6.11 -1.91
N TYR A 198 11.14 -5.30 -2.02
CA TYR A 198 11.49 -4.60 -3.25
C TYR A 198 11.63 -5.57 -4.44
N GLU A 199 12.46 -6.63 -4.30
CA GLU A 199 12.69 -7.61 -5.36
C GLU A 199 11.40 -8.39 -5.71
N LYS A 200 10.66 -8.87 -4.71
CA LYS A 200 9.39 -9.57 -4.91
C LYS A 200 8.32 -8.70 -5.57
N SER A 201 8.27 -7.41 -5.25
CA SER A 201 7.30 -6.48 -5.85
C SER A 201 7.60 -6.21 -7.33
N ILE A 202 8.89 -6.21 -7.71
CA ILE A 202 9.31 -6.14 -9.12
C ILE A 202 8.88 -7.41 -9.87
N GLU A 203 9.13 -8.59 -9.30
CA GLU A 203 8.72 -9.86 -9.92
C GLU A 203 7.20 -9.91 -10.10
N ARG A 204 6.43 -9.50 -9.08
CA ARG A 204 4.98 -9.41 -9.15
C ARG A 204 4.51 -8.43 -10.22
N PHE A 205 5.09 -7.23 -10.27
CA PHE A 205 4.76 -6.22 -11.28
C PHE A 205 5.05 -6.73 -12.70
N ASN A 206 6.20 -7.36 -12.92
CA ASN A 206 6.58 -7.90 -14.22
C ASN A 206 5.59 -8.99 -14.67
N LEU A 207 5.18 -9.86 -13.75
CA LEU A 207 4.16 -10.89 -14.02
C LEU A 207 2.79 -10.28 -14.36
N GLU A 208 2.29 -9.39 -13.47
CA GLU A 208 0.91 -8.90 -13.57
C GLU A 208 0.71 -7.80 -14.63
N CYS A 209 1.76 -7.05 -14.96
CA CYS A 209 1.68 -5.91 -15.89
C CYS A 209 2.37 -6.17 -17.23
N LEU A 210 3.44 -6.96 -17.25
CA LEU A 210 4.24 -7.20 -18.46
C LEU A 210 4.12 -8.65 -18.98
N GLY A 211 3.47 -9.54 -18.23
CA GLY A 211 3.38 -10.96 -18.55
C GLY A 211 4.74 -11.68 -18.51
N GLU A 212 5.69 -11.16 -17.75
CA GLU A 212 7.06 -11.67 -17.67
C GLU A 212 7.23 -12.61 -16.47
N ILE A 213 7.74 -13.82 -16.70
CA ILE A 213 8.04 -14.82 -15.68
C ILE A 213 9.54 -15.12 -15.70
N LYS A 214 10.20 -14.98 -14.57
CA LYS A 214 11.59 -15.40 -14.38
C LYS A 214 11.65 -16.91 -14.16
N LEU A 215 12.29 -17.62 -15.06
CA LEU A 215 12.49 -19.07 -14.98
C LEU A 215 13.62 -19.43 -13.99
N LYS A 216 13.70 -20.71 -13.59
CA LYS A 216 14.71 -21.21 -12.62
C LYS A 216 16.15 -21.04 -13.08
N ASP A 217 16.38 -21.01 -14.40
CA ASP A 217 17.68 -20.77 -15.04
C ASP A 217 18.03 -19.30 -15.21
N GLY A 218 17.15 -18.38 -14.74
CA GLY A 218 17.31 -16.95 -14.82
C GLY A 218 16.82 -16.31 -16.12
N LEU A 219 16.36 -17.10 -17.10
CA LEU A 219 15.74 -16.58 -18.32
C LEU A 219 14.38 -15.94 -18.03
N ILE A 220 14.02 -14.93 -18.82
CA ILE A 220 12.70 -14.29 -18.76
C ILE A 220 11.82 -14.85 -19.87
N ALA A 221 10.74 -15.52 -19.50
CA ALA A 221 9.69 -15.94 -20.43
C ALA A 221 8.57 -14.91 -20.42
N LYS A 222 7.99 -14.62 -21.61
CA LYS A 222 6.76 -13.83 -21.72
C LYS A 222 5.58 -14.78 -21.85
N GLN A 223 4.59 -14.60 -20.99
CA GLN A 223 3.31 -15.27 -21.13
C GLN A 223 2.60 -14.65 -22.34
N LEU A 224 2.42 -15.43 -23.40
CA LEU A 224 1.56 -15.03 -24.52
C LEU A 224 0.13 -15.02 -24.00
N THR A 225 -0.46 -13.85 -23.84
CA THR A 225 -1.91 -13.70 -23.64
C THR A 225 -2.57 -14.15 -24.93
N LEU A 226 -3.16 -15.33 -24.92
CA LEU A 226 -4.14 -15.73 -25.94
C LEU A 226 -5.39 -14.90 -25.66
N PHE A 227 -5.65 -13.92 -26.53
CA PHE A 227 -6.92 -13.20 -26.59
C PHE A 227 -7.99 -14.11 -27.17
#